data_cb3cbc58e1f15287df39020dafbf665a
#
_entry.id   cb3cbc58e1f15287df39020dafbf665a
#
_cell.length_a   1.000
_cell.length_b   1.000
_cell.length_c   1.000
_cell.angle_alpha   90.00
_cell.angle_beta   90.00
_cell.angle_gamma   90.00
#
_symmetry.space_group_name_H-M   'P 1'
#
loop_
_entity.id
_entity.type
_entity.pdbx_description
1 polymer ?
#
loop_
_entity_poly.entity_id
_entity_poly.type
_entity_poly.pdbx_seq_one_letter_code
_entity_poly.pdbx_strand_id
1 'polypeptide(L)'
;MRKTLLAITFLVLFNSKTIYAANLPDCNENINRSIFSFNMTVDKYLFKPVAEVYNVLPVEVRSGINNALLNIDSTLSVPNQILQGNFSEAAVSISRFAINSTVGILGLFDPATALGIEKTNREDFGQTLAVWGVDHGCYAVAPFLGPTTPRDLVGRVLGVYGDYFYMISAGDKTAFGENLGDTVYWSTKGT
;
A
#
# COMPACT_ATOMS: atom_id res chain seq x y z
N MET A 1 -3.54 14.64 44.96
CA MET A 1 -2.93 13.87 43.85
C MET A 1 -3.89 12.86 43.23
N ARG A 2 -4.65 12.03 43.96
CA ARG A 2 -5.58 11.04 43.39
C ARG A 2 -6.78 11.65 42.61
N LYS A 3 -7.29 12.81 43.05
CA LYS A 3 -8.43 13.52 42.40
C LYS A 3 -8.01 14.27 41.12
N THR A 4 -6.79 14.73 41.03
CA THR A 4 -6.22 15.37 39.85
C THR A 4 -5.90 14.33 38.76
N LEU A 5 -5.44 13.14 39.15
CA LEU A 5 -5.20 12.03 38.21
C LEU A 5 -6.51 11.57 37.53
N LEU A 6 -7.59 11.44 38.32
CA LEU A 6 -8.92 11.09 37.82
C LEU A 6 -9.49 12.13 36.84
N ALA A 7 -9.25 13.42 37.09
CA ALA A 7 -9.70 14.50 36.19
C ALA A 7 -8.93 14.49 34.86
N ILE A 8 -7.63 14.22 34.89
CA ILE A 8 -6.81 14.11 33.67
C ILE A 8 -7.19 12.87 32.86
N THR A 9 -7.44 11.73 33.50
CA THR A 9 -7.91 10.51 32.84
C THR A 9 -9.28 10.70 32.20
N PHE A 10 -10.17 11.47 32.85
CA PHE A 10 -11.50 11.77 32.30
C PHE A 10 -11.43 12.73 31.10
N LEU A 11 -10.50 13.70 31.12
CA LEU A 11 -10.31 14.64 30.00
C LEU A 11 -9.71 13.96 28.76
N VAL A 12 -8.86 12.95 28.94
CA VAL A 12 -8.25 12.19 27.83
C VAL A 12 -9.28 11.27 27.17
N LEU A 13 -10.27 10.75 27.92
CA LEU A 13 -11.31 9.87 27.38
C LEU A 13 -12.39 10.61 26.54
N PHE A 14 -12.49 11.94 26.68
CA PHE A 14 -13.48 12.74 25.91
C PHE A 14 -12.96 13.35 24.62
N ASN A 15 -11.67 13.17 24.29
CA ASN A 15 -11.12 13.58 23.00
C ASN A 15 -11.16 12.46 21.94
N SER A 16 -12.10 11.54 22.02
CA SER A 16 -12.43 10.68 20.90
C SER A 16 -13.01 11.56 19.79
N LYS A 17 -12.14 12.07 18.92
CA LYS A 17 -12.62 12.58 17.63
C LYS A 17 -13.34 11.41 16.99
N THR A 18 -14.67 11.47 16.95
CA THR A 18 -15.47 10.60 16.10
C THR A 18 -14.91 10.80 14.68
N ILE A 19 -14.19 9.81 14.19
CA ILE A 19 -13.84 9.74 12.79
C ILE A 19 -15.16 9.50 12.07
N TYR A 20 -15.82 10.60 11.66
CA TYR A 20 -16.89 10.49 10.69
C TYR A 20 -16.21 9.90 9.45
N ALA A 21 -16.62 8.71 9.05
CA ALA A 21 -16.37 8.25 7.70
C ALA A 21 -16.90 9.36 6.78
N ALA A 22 -16.00 10.10 6.18
CA ALA A 22 -16.39 11.16 5.28
C ALA A 22 -17.23 10.51 4.19
N ASN A 23 -18.51 10.90 4.09
CA ASN A 23 -19.35 10.51 2.97
C ASN A 23 -18.76 11.18 1.73
N LEU A 24 -17.82 10.49 1.10
CA LEU A 24 -17.25 10.92 -0.17
C LEU A 24 -18.37 10.94 -1.20
N PRO A 25 -18.64 12.08 -1.84
CA PRO A 25 -19.60 12.11 -2.94
C PRO A 25 -19.14 11.14 -4.03
N ASP A 26 -20.05 10.33 -4.54
CA ASP A 26 -19.77 9.42 -5.65
C ASP A 26 -19.59 10.25 -6.94
N CYS A 27 -18.52 10.02 -7.70
CA CYS A 27 -18.29 10.72 -8.97
C CYS A 27 -19.39 10.39 -9.98
N ASN A 28 -19.73 9.10 -10.10
CA ASN A 28 -20.81 8.59 -10.93
C ASN A 28 -21.18 7.17 -10.49
N GLU A 29 -22.24 7.04 -9.72
CA GLU A 29 -22.66 5.77 -9.12
C GLU A 29 -22.90 4.68 -10.17
N ASN A 30 -23.52 5.02 -11.31
CA ASN A 30 -23.82 4.03 -12.34
C ASN A 30 -22.54 3.47 -12.99
N ILE A 31 -21.56 4.32 -13.24
CA ILE A 31 -20.27 3.92 -13.80
C ILE A 31 -19.52 3.09 -12.75
N ASN A 32 -19.46 3.55 -11.51
CA ASN A 32 -18.78 2.86 -10.42
C ASN A 32 -19.37 1.46 -10.20
N ARG A 33 -20.69 1.30 -10.19
CA ARG A 33 -21.35 0.00 -10.09
C ARG A 33 -21.02 -0.92 -11.27
N SER A 34 -20.99 -0.39 -12.49
CA SER A 34 -20.65 -1.17 -13.67
C SER A 34 -19.20 -1.66 -13.63
N ILE A 35 -18.26 -0.78 -13.28
CA ILE A 35 -16.84 -1.14 -13.13
C ILE A 35 -16.63 -2.11 -11.97
N PHE A 36 -17.32 -1.91 -10.85
CA PHE A 36 -17.27 -2.85 -9.72
C PHE A 36 -17.73 -4.25 -10.16
N SER A 37 -18.86 -4.36 -10.87
CA SER A 37 -19.35 -5.64 -11.39
C SER A 37 -18.35 -6.29 -12.35
N PHE A 38 -17.70 -5.51 -13.21
CA PHE A 38 -16.61 -5.98 -14.06
C PHE A 38 -15.43 -6.50 -13.22
N ASN A 39 -14.98 -5.74 -12.23
CA ASN A 39 -13.88 -6.15 -11.35
C ASN A 39 -14.21 -7.46 -10.60
N MET A 40 -15.43 -7.60 -10.08
CA MET A 40 -15.88 -8.84 -9.44
C MET A 40 -15.88 -10.04 -10.40
N THR A 41 -16.19 -9.80 -11.67
CA THR A 41 -16.14 -10.84 -12.68
C THR A 41 -14.69 -11.27 -12.96
N VAL A 42 -13.81 -10.30 -13.12
CA VAL A 42 -12.36 -10.56 -13.29
C VAL A 42 -11.79 -11.28 -12.07
N ASP A 43 -12.14 -10.84 -10.87
CA ASP A 43 -11.72 -11.50 -9.62
C ASP A 43 -12.13 -12.99 -9.64
N LYS A 44 -13.39 -13.26 -9.89
CA LYS A 44 -13.93 -14.63 -9.88
C LYS A 44 -13.25 -15.57 -10.87
N TYR A 45 -12.97 -15.10 -12.08
CA TYR A 45 -12.50 -15.97 -13.18
C TYR A 45 -10.99 -15.93 -13.40
N LEU A 46 -10.30 -14.91 -12.90
CA LEU A 46 -8.87 -14.74 -13.07
C LEU A 46 -8.11 -14.73 -11.72
N PHE A 47 -8.41 -13.76 -10.86
CA PHE A 47 -7.59 -13.59 -9.65
C PHE A 47 -7.81 -14.67 -8.61
N LYS A 48 -9.06 -15.06 -8.36
CA LYS A 48 -9.37 -16.12 -7.38
C LYS A 48 -8.71 -17.45 -7.72
N PRO A 49 -8.78 -18.01 -8.96
CA PRO A 49 -8.06 -19.22 -9.32
C PRO A 49 -6.55 -19.09 -9.14
N VAL A 50 -5.96 -17.93 -9.51
CA VAL A 50 -4.52 -17.69 -9.30
C VAL A 50 -4.18 -17.67 -7.82
N ALA A 51 -5.00 -17.03 -7.00
CA ALA A 51 -4.84 -16.99 -5.55
C ALA A 51 -4.93 -18.41 -4.93
N GLU A 52 -5.85 -19.22 -5.39
CA GLU A 52 -6.00 -20.62 -4.93
C GLU A 52 -4.73 -21.43 -5.22
N VAL A 53 -4.18 -21.32 -6.44
CA VAL A 53 -2.89 -21.97 -6.80
C VAL A 53 -1.74 -21.44 -5.94
N TYR A 54 -1.66 -20.12 -5.74
CA TYR A 54 -0.64 -19.50 -4.88
C TYR A 54 -0.73 -20.00 -3.44
N ASN A 55 -1.94 -20.21 -2.92
CA ASN A 55 -2.15 -20.69 -1.55
C ASN A 55 -1.73 -22.16 -1.33
N VAL A 56 -1.51 -22.94 -2.39
CA VAL A 56 -0.94 -24.31 -2.29
C VAL A 56 0.55 -24.27 -1.93
N LEU A 57 1.24 -23.16 -2.22
CA LEU A 57 2.65 -23.02 -1.88
C LEU A 57 2.87 -23.03 -0.35
N PRO A 58 3.97 -23.65 0.14
CA PRO A 58 4.35 -23.57 1.54
C PRO A 58 4.43 -22.14 2.05
N VAL A 59 4.12 -21.94 3.33
CA VAL A 59 4.08 -20.59 3.93
C VAL A 59 5.44 -19.89 3.84
N GLU A 60 6.54 -20.62 3.92
CA GLU A 60 7.90 -20.11 3.82
C GLU A 60 8.16 -19.51 2.43
N VAL A 61 7.71 -20.17 1.38
CA VAL A 61 7.84 -19.71 -0.01
C VAL A 61 7.00 -18.45 -0.21
N ARG A 62 5.74 -18.45 0.25
CA ARG A 62 4.87 -17.26 0.17
C ARG A 62 5.44 -16.09 0.94
N SER A 63 5.98 -16.34 2.14
CA SER A 63 6.64 -15.30 2.94
C SER A 63 7.88 -14.74 2.24
N GLY A 64 8.69 -15.59 1.62
CA GLY A 64 9.86 -15.14 0.85
C GLY A 64 9.45 -14.27 -0.34
N ILE A 65 8.45 -14.70 -1.12
CA ILE A 65 7.93 -13.89 -2.24
C ILE A 65 7.41 -12.54 -1.73
N ASN A 66 6.61 -12.55 -0.67
CA ASN A 66 6.08 -11.31 -0.08
C ASN A 66 7.19 -10.38 0.43
N ASN A 67 8.22 -10.91 1.07
CA ASN A 67 9.36 -10.12 1.53
C ASN A 67 10.11 -9.50 0.34
N ALA A 68 10.32 -10.24 -0.74
CA ALA A 68 10.98 -9.73 -1.94
C ALA A 68 10.16 -8.60 -2.59
N LEU A 69 8.84 -8.76 -2.71
CA LEU A 69 7.95 -7.72 -3.22
C LEU A 69 7.98 -6.46 -2.34
N LEU A 70 7.90 -6.61 -1.01
CA LEU A 70 8.00 -5.50 -0.07
C LEU A 70 9.37 -4.82 -0.13
N ASN A 71 10.43 -5.56 -0.40
CA ASN A 71 11.76 -5.00 -0.56
C ASN A 71 11.88 -4.12 -1.81
N ILE A 72 11.27 -4.55 -2.92
CA ILE A 72 11.17 -3.74 -4.15
C ILE A 72 10.30 -2.51 -3.89
N ASP A 73 9.15 -2.68 -3.26
CA ASP A 73 8.22 -1.59 -2.94
C ASP A 73 8.86 -0.49 -2.07
N SER A 74 9.80 -0.86 -1.20
CA SER A 74 10.54 0.11 -0.40
C SER A 74 11.32 1.12 -1.26
N THR A 75 11.74 0.73 -2.47
CA THR A 75 12.43 1.65 -3.41
C THR A 75 11.49 2.73 -3.94
N LEU A 76 10.20 2.45 -4.02
CA LEU A 76 9.15 3.39 -4.45
C LEU A 76 8.70 4.28 -3.31
N SER A 77 8.70 3.76 -2.09
CA SER A 77 8.36 4.52 -0.90
C SER A 77 9.41 5.59 -0.57
N VAL A 78 10.69 5.33 -0.82
CA VAL A 78 11.78 6.27 -0.51
C VAL A 78 11.62 7.65 -1.17
N PRO A 79 11.38 7.77 -2.49
CA PRO A 79 11.15 9.08 -3.11
C PRO A 79 9.95 9.81 -2.50
N ASN A 80 8.87 9.09 -2.20
CA ASN A 80 7.67 9.66 -1.61
C ASN A 80 7.91 10.13 -0.18
N GLN A 81 8.61 9.36 0.65
CA GLN A 81 9.03 9.77 1.99
C GLN A 81 9.88 11.06 1.96
N ILE A 82 10.81 11.18 0.99
CA ILE A 82 11.61 12.38 0.79
C ILE A 82 10.73 13.57 0.38
N LEU A 83 9.83 13.39 -0.58
CA LEU A 83 8.91 14.42 -1.07
C LEU A 83 7.92 14.89 0.01
N GLN A 84 7.61 14.03 0.97
CA GLN A 84 6.80 14.34 2.15
C GLN A 84 7.61 14.97 3.29
N GLY A 85 8.94 15.09 3.16
CA GLY A 85 9.83 15.60 4.19
C GLY A 85 10.20 14.58 5.27
N ASN A 86 9.90 13.30 5.07
CA ASN A 86 10.08 12.22 6.04
C ASN A 86 11.44 11.55 5.88
N PHE A 87 12.50 12.34 5.99
CA PHE A 87 13.88 11.88 5.73
C PHE A 87 14.33 10.74 6.65
N SER A 88 13.81 10.69 7.88
CA SER A 88 14.11 9.62 8.83
C SER A 88 13.59 8.28 8.31
N GLU A 89 12.34 8.21 7.87
CA GLU A 89 11.77 6.99 7.29
C GLU A 89 12.45 6.60 5.98
N ALA A 90 12.78 7.59 5.14
CA ALA A 90 13.54 7.35 3.92
C ALA A 90 14.90 6.68 4.21
N ALA A 91 15.63 7.16 5.22
CA ALA A 91 16.90 6.57 5.62
C ALA A 91 16.73 5.13 6.15
N VAL A 92 15.69 4.86 6.92
CA VAL A 92 15.36 3.51 7.39
C VAL A 92 15.00 2.61 6.20
N SER A 93 14.15 3.06 5.29
CA SER A 93 13.75 2.31 4.08
C SER A 93 14.95 1.95 3.20
N ILE A 94 15.88 2.91 2.96
CA ILE A 94 17.13 2.68 2.23
C ILE A 94 17.99 1.62 2.93
N SER A 95 18.14 1.73 4.25
CA SER A 95 18.95 0.79 5.03
C SER A 95 18.38 -0.62 4.98
N ARG A 96 17.06 -0.75 5.12
CA ARG A 96 16.34 -2.03 5.00
C ARG A 96 16.51 -2.64 3.61
N PHE A 97 16.30 -1.82 2.56
CA PHE A 97 16.50 -2.26 1.18
C PHE A 97 17.91 -2.79 0.95
N ALA A 98 18.94 -2.07 1.39
CA ALA A 98 20.32 -2.48 1.23
C ALA A 98 20.61 -3.81 1.96
N ILE A 99 20.19 -3.96 3.21
CA ILE A 99 20.41 -5.16 4.02
C ILE A 99 19.64 -6.36 3.42
N ASN A 100 18.36 -6.18 3.13
CA ASN A 100 17.51 -7.25 2.61
C ASN A 100 17.90 -7.67 1.19
N SER A 101 18.36 -6.73 0.36
CA SER A 101 18.83 -7.07 -0.99
C SER A 101 20.16 -7.81 -1.00
N THR A 102 21.06 -7.51 -0.06
CA THR A 102 22.39 -8.14 0.02
C THR A 102 22.35 -9.41 0.87
N VAL A 103 22.14 -9.28 2.18
CA VAL A 103 22.13 -10.40 3.13
C VAL A 103 20.87 -11.24 2.99
N GLY A 104 19.72 -10.59 2.65
CA GLY A 104 18.41 -11.25 2.49
C GLY A 104 18.16 -11.88 1.12
N ILE A 105 19.18 -11.96 0.26
CA ILE A 105 19.10 -12.58 -1.09
C ILE A 105 17.96 -11.92 -1.90
N LEU A 106 18.19 -10.68 -2.34
CA LEU A 106 17.21 -9.87 -3.09
C LEU A 106 15.88 -9.64 -2.35
N GLY A 107 15.90 -9.73 -1.02
CA GLY A 107 14.72 -9.51 -0.18
C GLY A 107 13.88 -10.75 0.11
N LEU A 108 14.29 -11.96 -0.33
CA LEU A 108 13.59 -13.20 0.04
C LEU A 108 13.55 -13.42 1.55
N PHE A 109 14.59 -13.00 2.25
CA PHE A 109 14.66 -12.97 3.71
C PHE A 109 14.63 -11.51 4.21
N ASP A 110 14.23 -11.32 5.48
CA ASP A 110 14.18 -9.99 6.13
C ASP A 110 15.17 -9.90 7.31
N PRO A 111 16.49 -9.93 7.05
CA PRO A 111 17.48 -9.77 8.09
C PRO A 111 17.44 -8.39 8.73
N ALA A 112 16.94 -7.35 8.07
CA ALA A 112 16.79 -6.04 8.66
C ALA A 112 15.87 -6.06 9.89
N THR A 113 14.75 -6.79 9.85
CA THR A 113 13.87 -6.99 11.01
C THR A 113 14.58 -7.77 12.12
N ALA A 114 15.38 -8.79 11.79
CA ALA A 114 16.15 -9.54 12.77
C ALA A 114 17.22 -8.67 13.46
N LEU A 115 17.71 -7.63 12.79
CA LEU A 115 18.62 -6.62 13.35
C LEU A 115 17.91 -5.51 14.14
N GLY A 116 16.58 -5.60 14.31
CA GLY A 116 15.80 -4.61 15.07
C GLY A 116 15.46 -3.35 14.27
N ILE A 117 15.65 -3.34 12.95
CA ILE A 117 15.25 -2.23 12.08
C ILE A 117 13.79 -2.43 11.69
N GLU A 118 12.89 -1.66 12.29
CA GLU A 118 11.44 -1.77 12.07
C GLU A 118 11.05 -1.38 10.63
N LYS A 119 9.90 -1.92 10.18
CA LYS A 119 9.34 -1.59 8.88
C LYS A 119 8.79 -0.17 8.90
N THR A 120 9.03 0.58 7.83
CA THR A 120 8.41 1.89 7.58
C THR A 120 7.04 1.72 6.94
N ASN A 121 6.25 2.78 6.96
CA ASN A 121 5.02 2.84 6.19
C ASN A 121 5.33 2.86 4.68
N ARG A 122 4.47 2.19 3.92
CA ARG A 122 4.49 2.31 2.46
C ARG A 122 3.94 3.68 2.08
N GLU A 123 4.66 4.36 1.22
CA GLU A 123 4.28 5.69 0.74
C GLU A 123 4.19 5.69 -0.78
N ASP A 124 3.13 6.31 -1.29
CA ASP A 124 2.88 6.46 -2.72
C ASP A 124 2.66 7.93 -3.12
N PHE A 125 2.58 8.19 -4.41
CA PHE A 125 2.37 9.55 -4.92
C PHE A 125 0.99 10.11 -4.56
N GLY A 126 -0.04 9.28 -4.37
CA GLY A 126 -1.35 9.74 -3.90
C GLY A 126 -1.27 10.29 -2.48
N GLN A 127 -0.51 9.60 -1.61
CA GLN A 127 -0.24 10.07 -0.24
C GLN A 127 0.63 11.33 -0.26
N THR A 128 1.64 11.40 -1.13
CA THR A 128 2.46 12.61 -1.30
C THR A 128 1.61 13.81 -1.72
N LEU A 129 0.71 13.64 -2.69
CA LEU A 129 -0.24 14.68 -3.09
C LEU A 129 -1.17 15.09 -1.93
N ALA A 130 -1.58 14.14 -1.08
CA ALA A 130 -2.36 14.43 0.13
C ALA A 130 -1.59 15.31 1.12
N VAL A 131 -0.33 14.98 1.38
CA VAL A 131 0.55 15.79 2.25
C VAL A 131 0.73 17.20 1.70
N TRP A 132 0.77 17.35 0.38
CA TRP A 132 0.84 18.66 -0.30
C TRP A 132 -0.51 19.41 -0.32
N GLY A 133 -1.57 18.83 0.26
CA GLY A 133 -2.87 19.48 0.38
C GLY A 133 -3.80 19.29 -0.82
N VAL A 134 -3.49 18.39 -1.73
CA VAL A 134 -4.40 18.03 -2.83
C VAL A 134 -5.58 17.24 -2.27
N ASP A 135 -6.78 17.73 -2.52
CA ASP A 135 -8.01 17.05 -2.09
C ASP A 135 -8.19 15.71 -2.82
N HIS A 136 -8.79 14.74 -2.13
CA HIS A 136 -9.08 13.42 -2.69
C HIS A 136 -10.11 13.44 -3.83
N GLY A 137 -11.04 14.44 -3.84
CA GLY A 137 -12.15 14.51 -4.77
C GLY A 137 -13.29 13.54 -4.39
N CYS A 138 -13.98 13.03 -5.40
CA CYS A 138 -15.11 12.11 -5.23
C CYS A 138 -14.65 10.63 -5.21
N TYR A 139 -15.53 9.75 -4.73
CA TYR A 139 -15.31 8.30 -4.81
C TYR A 139 -15.43 7.80 -6.24
N ALA A 140 -14.49 7.00 -6.67
CA ALA A 140 -14.46 6.37 -7.99
C ALA A 140 -14.06 4.89 -7.88
N VAL A 141 -14.47 4.09 -8.85
CA VAL A 141 -13.99 2.71 -9.00
C VAL A 141 -13.21 2.62 -10.31
N ALA A 142 -11.96 2.20 -10.23
CA ALA A 142 -11.12 2.02 -11.43
C ALA A 142 -11.13 0.55 -11.87
N PRO A 143 -11.11 0.27 -13.21
CA PRO A 143 -10.98 -1.07 -13.72
C PRO A 143 -9.69 -1.73 -13.19
N PHE A 144 -9.78 -2.98 -12.74
CA PHE A 144 -8.73 -3.80 -12.15
C PHE A 144 -8.15 -3.29 -10.81
N LEU A 145 -8.22 -1.98 -10.54
CA LEU A 145 -7.63 -1.35 -9.34
C LEU A 145 -8.63 -1.25 -8.17
N GLY A 146 -9.94 -1.33 -8.45
CA GLY A 146 -10.97 -1.24 -7.42
C GLY A 146 -11.26 0.17 -6.93
N PRO A 147 -11.70 0.33 -5.66
CA PRO A 147 -12.03 1.62 -5.07
C PRO A 147 -10.85 2.58 -5.05
N THR A 148 -11.09 3.83 -5.42
CA THR A 148 -10.05 4.87 -5.52
C THR A 148 -10.66 6.27 -5.45
N THR A 149 -9.82 7.29 -5.51
CA THR A 149 -10.20 8.70 -5.71
C THR A 149 -9.44 9.27 -6.90
N PRO A 150 -9.88 10.38 -7.52
CA PRO A 150 -9.13 11.03 -8.60
C PRO A 150 -7.67 11.33 -8.22
N ARG A 151 -7.42 11.84 -7.00
CA ARG A 151 -6.06 12.08 -6.50
C ARG A 151 -5.22 10.81 -6.47
N ASP A 152 -5.77 9.75 -5.87
CA ASP A 152 -5.04 8.49 -5.70
C ASP A 152 -4.84 7.77 -7.04
N LEU A 153 -5.80 7.93 -7.97
CA LEU A 153 -5.65 7.42 -9.34
C LEU A 153 -4.53 8.14 -10.08
N VAL A 154 -4.48 9.48 -9.98
CA VAL A 154 -3.36 10.27 -10.53
C VAL A 154 -2.04 9.85 -9.87
N GLY A 155 -2.04 9.68 -8.55
CA GLY A 155 -0.87 9.21 -7.81
C GLY A 155 -0.38 7.84 -8.28
N ARG A 156 -1.29 6.89 -8.52
CA ARG A 156 -0.94 5.56 -9.07
C ARG A 156 -0.41 5.65 -10.50
N VAL A 157 -1.04 6.47 -11.35
CA VAL A 157 -0.55 6.70 -12.72
C VAL A 157 0.86 7.29 -12.70
N LEU A 158 1.10 8.31 -11.87
CA LEU A 158 2.44 8.90 -11.71
C LEU A 158 3.44 7.89 -11.14
N GLY A 159 3.02 7.05 -10.19
CA GLY A 159 3.81 5.93 -9.68
C GLY A 159 4.22 4.99 -10.80
N VAL A 160 3.26 4.48 -11.56
CA VAL A 160 3.53 3.57 -12.70
C VAL A 160 4.47 4.20 -13.72
N TYR A 161 4.32 5.50 -14.06
CA TYR A 161 5.24 6.17 -14.96
C TYR A 161 6.61 6.39 -14.31
N GLY A 162 6.67 6.72 -13.04
CA GLY A 162 7.93 6.81 -12.28
C GLY A 162 8.62 5.45 -12.21
N ASP A 163 7.86 4.39 -11.95
CA ASP A 163 8.33 3.00 -11.95
C ASP A 163 8.74 2.55 -13.35
N TYR A 164 7.98 2.94 -14.37
CA TYR A 164 8.30 2.60 -15.76
C TYR A 164 9.64 3.25 -16.19
N PHE A 165 9.88 4.50 -15.77
CA PHE A 165 11.16 5.17 -16.02
C PHE A 165 12.31 4.51 -15.25
N TYR A 166 12.03 4.08 -14.02
CA TYR A 166 12.97 3.30 -13.21
C TYR A 166 13.17 1.88 -13.79
N MET A 167 12.08 1.23 -14.24
CA MET A 167 12.12 -0.08 -14.88
C MET A 167 12.86 -0.11 -16.21
N ILE A 168 12.68 0.89 -17.07
CA ILE A 168 13.46 1.00 -18.32
C ILE A 168 14.94 1.14 -18.00
N SER A 169 15.28 1.85 -16.91
CA SER A 169 16.65 1.99 -16.45
C SER A 169 17.19 0.74 -15.73
N ALA A 170 16.32 -0.06 -15.11
CA ALA A 170 16.67 -1.25 -14.30
C ALA A 170 16.29 -2.59 -14.93
N GLY A 171 15.51 -2.61 -16.02
CA GLY A 171 15.17 -3.83 -16.78
C GLY A 171 14.09 -4.73 -16.16
N ASP A 172 13.29 -4.24 -15.20
CA ASP A 172 12.34 -5.07 -14.47
C ASP A 172 10.85 -4.76 -14.75
N LYS A 173 10.01 -5.81 -14.75
CA LYS A 173 8.59 -5.79 -15.15
C LYS A 173 7.62 -5.96 -13.96
N THR A 174 7.96 -5.51 -12.77
CA THR A 174 7.27 -5.88 -11.51
C THR A 174 6.04 -5.05 -11.15
N ALA A 175 5.74 -3.93 -11.81
CA ALA A 175 4.57 -3.09 -11.50
C ALA A 175 3.22 -3.83 -11.57
N PHE A 176 3.15 -4.92 -12.32
CA PHE A 176 1.93 -5.72 -12.45
C PHE A 176 1.70 -6.67 -11.26
N GLY A 177 2.78 -7.09 -10.57
CA GLY A 177 2.70 -8.08 -9.48
C GLY A 177 2.18 -7.50 -8.17
N GLU A 178 2.40 -6.22 -7.92
CA GLU A 178 2.05 -5.56 -6.66
C GLU A 178 0.54 -5.33 -6.49
N ASN A 179 -0.12 -4.88 -7.55
CA ASN A 179 -1.58 -4.77 -7.56
C ASN A 179 -2.29 -6.13 -7.49
N LEU A 180 -1.67 -7.18 -8.02
CA LEU A 180 -2.14 -8.56 -7.87
C LEU A 180 -2.08 -9.03 -6.42
N GLY A 181 -1.01 -8.70 -5.69
CA GLY A 181 -0.84 -9.07 -4.29
C GLY A 181 -1.93 -8.50 -3.38
N ASP A 182 -2.24 -7.21 -3.51
CA ASP A 182 -3.28 -6.55 -2.71
C ASP A 182 -4.68 -7.04 -3.10
N THR A 183 -4.96 -7.22 -4.38
CA THR A 183 -6.26 -7.74 -4.87
C THR A 183 -6.49 -9.17 -4.38
N VAL A 184 -5.46 -10.00 -4.41
CA VAL A 184 -5.49 -11.38 -3.89
C VAL A 184 -5.69 -11.41 -2.38
N TYR A 185 -5.04 -10.51 -1.63
CA TYR A 185 -5.18 -10.39 -0.17
C TYR A 185 -6.61 -10.05 0.25
N TRP A 186 -7.30 -9.15 -0.45
CA TRP A 186 -8.69 -8.77 -0.17
C TRP A 186 -9.68 -9.86 -0.58
N SER A 187 -9.44 -10.54 -1.71
CA SER A 187 -10.28 -11.66 -2.16
C SER A 187 -10.26 -12.85 -1.19
N THR A 188 -9.17 -13.09 -0.49
CA THR A 188 -9.05 -14.21 0.46
C THR A 188 -9.61 -13.93 1.86
N LYS A 189 -9.80 -12.65 2.22
CA LYS A 189 -10.39 -12.25 3.54
C LYS A 189 -11.90 -11.97 3.51
N GLY A 190 -12.51 -11.93 2.34
CA GLY A 190 -13.93 -11.62 2.15
C GLY A 190 -14.89 -12.84 2.12
N THR A 191 -14.45 -14.00 2.60
CA THR A 191 -15.31 -15.21 2.72
C THR A 191 -15.42 -15.61 4.18
#